data_769eda0c35f1b26aa261d495fc7ed443
#
_entry.id   769eda0c35f1b26aa261d495fc7ed443
#
_cell.length_a   1.000
_cell.length_b   1.000
_cell.length_c   1.000
_cell.angle_alpha   90.00
_cell.angle_beta   90.00
_cell.angle_gamma   90.00
#
_symmetry.space_group_name_H-M   'P 1'
#
loop_
_entity.id
_entity.type
_entity.pdbx_description
1 polymer ?
#
loop_
_entity_poly.entity_id
_entity_poly.type
_entity_poly.pdbx_seq_one_letter_code
_entity_poly.pdbx_strand_id
1 'polypeptide(L)'
;HTVNQGLYSAEEICFYVYHHAATAEDYIREDALADFYEDALGLPETAERLRVLKASEAGIKEFALTVFYTTRMYTEEEIAEYVREIERLQELKFWQRQKAKADVYLSHRNYRDAMAVYERLLHGRKENGMPEVTTGNVYHNLAICELHIAGAGSAAGHFEEAYEKNRSRESLRSYLIALRLAQKDNEYLTALEQYEVSELLRTEMDAMLFECMVEANESPEYQELVRIKKLFSEGQLTEYKEATRSLLDGFKRQYRL
;
A
#
# COMPACT_ATOMS: atom_id res chain seq x y z
N HIS A 1 5.31 -5.02 11.89
CA HIS A 1 5.40 -3.64 11.35
C HIS A 1 4.94 -3.48 9.89
N THR A 2 4.52 -4.54 9.23
CA THR A 2 4.21 -4.56 7.79
C THR A 2 2.91 -3.83 7.42
N VAL A 3 2.02 -3.59 8.37
CA VAL A 3 0.75 -2.86 8.16
C VAL A 3 0.62 -1.67 9.12
N ASN A 4 1.70 -1.26 9.76
CA ASN A 4 1.75 -0.17 10.74
C ASN A 4 0.70 -0.30 11.88
N GLN A 5 0.22 -1.51 12.14
CA GLN A 5 -0.67 -1.83 13.25
C GLN A 5 0.14 -2.50 14.37
N GLY A 6 0.07 -1.93 15.57
CA GLY A 6 0.57 -2.61 16.75
C GLY A 6 -0.35 -3.80 17.06
N LEU A 7 0.22 -4.99 17.21
CA LEU A 7 -0.50 -6.18 17.68
C LEU A 7 -0.19 -6.36 19.16
N TYR A 8 -1.23 -6.48 19.98
CA TYR A 8 -1.12 -6.45 21.45
C TYR A 8 -1.64 -7.73 22.12
N SER A 9 -2.24 -8.65 21.35
CA SER A 9 -2.76 -9.92 21.87
C SER A 9 -2.51 -11.09 20.90
N ALA A 10 -2.65 -12.32 21.41
CA ALA A 10 -2.56 -13.52 20.60
C ALA A 10 -3.68 -13.60 19.58
N GLU A 11 -4.88 -13.12 19.93
CA GLU A 11 -6.05 -13.09 19.05
C GLU A 11 -5.83 -12.12 17.88
N GLU A 12 -5.24 -10.96 18.12
CA GLU A 12 -4.90 -10.00 17.05
C GLU A 12 -3.86 -10.57 16.10
N ILE A 13 -2.86 -11.31 16.61
CA ILE A 13 -1.88 -12.00 15.78
C ILE A 13 -2.58 -13.08 14.95
N CYS A 14 -3.43 -13.90 15.55
CA CYS A 14 -4.22 -14.91 14.84
C CYS A 14 -5.06 -14.30 13.74
N PHE A 15 -5.81 -13.23 14.04
CA PHE A 15 -6.63 -12.51 13.09
C PHE A 15 -5.79 -11.98 11.92
N TYR A 16 -4.67 -11.37 12.25
CA TYR A 16 -3.78 -10.80 11.23
C TYR A 16 -3.20 -11.88 10.31
N VAL A 17 -2.70 -12.98 10.86
CA VAL A 17 -2.17 -14.10 10.08
C VAL A 17 -3.24 -14.69 9.17
N TYR A 18 -4.45 -14.89 9.69
CA TYR A 18 -5.55 -15.49 8.93
C TYR A 18 -5.96 -14.63 7.71
N HIS A 19 -6.06 -13.32 7.89
CA HIS A 19 -6.52 -12.41 6.84
C HIS A 19 -5.42 -11.92 5.89
N HIS A 20 -4.15 -12.23 6.16
CA HIS A 20 -3.01 -11.72 5.40
C HIS A 20 -2.03 -12.82 4.97
N ALA A 21 -2.55 -13.94 4.50
CA ALA A 21 -1.76 -15.14 4.14
C ALA A 21 -0.56 -14.82 3.21
N ALA A 22 -0.74 -13.91 2.23
CA ALA A 22 0.31 -13.56 1.26
C ALA A 22 1.49 -12.78 1.88
N THR A 23 1.29 -12.13 3.03
CA THR A 23 2.31 -11.32 3.73
C THR A 23 2.73 -11.91 5.06
N ALA A 24 2.02 -12.93 5.55
CA ALA A 24 2.28 -13.54 6.86
C ALA A 24 3.71 -14.05 7.01
N GLU A 25 4.31 -14.54 5.91
CA GLU A 25 5.67 -15.08 5.91
C GLU A 25 6.74 -14.07 6.35
N ASP A 26 6.50 -12.77 6.12
CA ASP A 26 7.48 -11.73 6.40
C ASP A 26 7.74 -11.47 7.89
N TYR A 27 6.79 -11.84 8.74
CA TYR A 27 6.88 -11.57 10.18
C TYR A 27 6.64 -12.79 11.06
N ILE A 28 5.94 -13.83 10.55
CA ILE A 28 5.61 -15.01 11.37
C ILE A 28 6.86 -15.85 11.73
N ARG A 29 7.94 -15.68 10.95
CA ARG A 29 9.22 -16.36 11.17
C ARG A 29 10.25 -15.51 11.91
N GLU A 30 9.90 -14.29 12.32
CA GLU A 30 10.81 -13.41 13.03
C GLU A 30 10.93 -13.77 14.49
N ASP A 31 12.14 -13.63 15.06
CA ASP A 31 12.39 -13.89 16.49
C ASP A 31 11.53 -12.99 17.37
N ALA A 32 11.27 -11.75 16.91
CA ALA A 32 10.41 -10.80 17.59
C ALA A 32 9.01 -11.33 17.88
N LEU A 33 8.46 -12.24 17.05
CA LEU A 33 7.18 -12.88 17.33
C LEU A 33 7.29 -13.86 18.49
N ALA A 34 8.32 -14.72 18.52
CA ALA A 34 8.55 -15.65 19.61
C ALA A 34 8.80 -14.90 20.93
N ASP A 35 9.63 -13.84 20.91
CA ASP A 35 9.89 -12.99 22.06
C ASP A 35 8.62 -12.31 22.58
N PHE A 36 7.74 -11.86 21.68
CA PHE A 36 6.46 -11.29 22.08
C PHE A 36 5.53 -12.30 22.77
N TYR A 37 5.49 -13.56 22.26
CA TYR A 37 4.73 -14.65 22.91
C TYR A 37 5.27 -14.97 24.31
N GLU A 38 6.59 -14.96 24.50
CA GLU A 38 7.23 -15.25 25.79
C GLU A 38 7.08 -14.06 26.77
N ASP A 39 7.57 -12.89 26.38
CA ASP A 39 7.75 -11.75 27.29
C ASP A 39 6.45 -10.97 27.53
N ALA A 40 5.64 -10.76 26.49
CA ALA A 40 4.44 -9.95 26.61
C ALA A 40 3.17 -10.75 26.88
N LEU A 41 3.05 -11.94 26.31
CA LEU A 41 1.85 -12.78 26.47
C LEU A 41 1.99 -13.87 27.54
N GLY A 42 3.21 -14.13 28.03
CA GLY A 42 3.45 -15.17 29.01
C GLY A 42 3.19 -16.61 28.51
N LEU A 43 3.44 -16.85 27.24
CA LEU A 43 3.21 -18.12 26.53
C LEU A 43 4.55 -18.75 26.06
N PRO A 44 5.44 -19.15 26.97
CA PRO A 44 6.78 -19.65 26.65
C PRO A 44 6.77 -20.93 25.81
N GLU A 45 5.77 -21.78 25.95
CA GLU A 45 5.67 -23.03 25.17
C GLU A 45 5.43 -22.72 23.68
N THR A 46 4.59 -21.70 23.36
CA THR A 46 4.37 -21.26 22.00
C THR A 46 5.62 -20.61 21.43
N ALA A 47 6.30 -19.78 22.22
CA ALA A 47 7.56 -19.12 21.82
C ALA A 47 8.63 -20.15 21.46
N GLU A 48 8.84 -21.15 22.32
CA GLU A 48 9.81 -22.23 22.09
C GLU A 48 9.47 -23.02 20.81
N ARG A 49 8.17 -23.32 20.59
CA ARG A 49 7.73 -24.01 19.38
C ARG A 49 8.02 -23.20 18.13
N LEU A 50 7.79 -21.88 18.13
CA LEU A 50 8.12 -20.99 17.01
C LEU A 50 9.64 -20.97 16.73
N ARG A 51 10.47 -20.94 17.77
CA ARG A 51 11.94 -21.01 17.63
C ARG A 51 12.40 -22.36 17.06
N VAL A 52 11.82 -23.48 17.50
CA VAL A 52 12.11 -24.82 16.94
C VAL A 52 11.71 -24.89 15.47
N LEU A 53 10.54 -24.38 15.09
CA LEU A 53 10.11 -24.31 13.69
C LEU A 53 11.07 -23.48 12.84
N LYS A 54 11.56 -22.37 13.37
CA LYS A 54 12.54 -21.54 12.68
C LYS A 54 13.86 -22.27 12.50
N ALA A 55 14.37 -22.92 13.53
CA ALA A 55 15.63 -23.68 13.50
C ALA A 55 15.57 -24.89 12.53
N SER A 56 14.39 -25.47 12.34
CA SER A 56 14.15 -26.57 11.39
C SER A 56 13.80 -26.13 9.97
N GLU A 57 13.81 -24.81 9.69
CA GLU A 57 13.40 -24.23 8.42
C GLU A 57 11.99 -24.67 7.98
N ALA A 58 11.09 -24.87 8.94
CA ALA A 58 9.71 -25.31 8.69
C ALA A 58 8.95 -24.38 7.75
N GLY A 59 7.94 -24.90 7.07
CA GLY A 59 7.09 -24.11 6.18
C GLY A 59 6.20 -23.11 6.93
N ILE A 60 5.66 -22.12 6.22
CA ILE A 60 4.76 -21.11 6.80
C ILE A 60 3.52 -21.73 7.44
N LYS A 61 3.05 -22.85 6.90
CA LYS A 61 1.89 -23.60 7.40
C LYS A 61 2.07 -24.00 8.87
N GLU A 62 3.22 -24.56 9.24
CA GLU A 62 3.51 -25.01 10.59
C GLU A 62 3.55 -23.85 11.59
N PHE A 63 4.10 -22.71 11.18
CA PHE A 63 4.07 -21.48 11.97
C PHE A 63 2.64 -20.98 12.17
N ALA A 64 1.85 -20.89 11.10
CA ALA A 64 0.47 -20.42 11.17
C ALA A 64 -0.39 -21.33 12.06
N LEU A 65 -0.27 -22.64 11.92
CA LEU A 65 -0.97 -23.60 12.79
C LEU A 65 -0.60 -23.40 14.26
N THR A 66 0.70 -23.18 14.56
CA THR A 66 1.13 -22.90 15.93
C THR A 66 0.45 -21.66 16.49
N VAL A 67 0.34 -20.59 15.70
CA VAL A 67 -0.36 -19.35 16.10
C VAL A 67 -1.85 -19.60 16.30
N PHE A 68 -2.54 -20.28 15.37
CA PHE A 68 -3.98 -20.53 15.45
C PHE A 68 -4.39 -21.39 16.66
N TYR A 69 -3.64 -22.43 16.97
CA TYR A 69 -3.94 -23.29 18.10
C TYR A 69 -3.66 -22.65 19.47
N THR A 70 -3.04 -21.45 19.50
CA THR A 70 -2.82 -20.73 20.75
C THR A 70 -4.11 -20.16 21.34
N THR A 71 -5.06 -19.72 20.49
CA THR A 71 -6.22 -18.94 20.94
C THR A 71 -7.56 -19.64 20.80
N ARG A 72 -7.68 -20.68 20.02
CA ARG A 72 -8.96 -21.31 19.62
C ARG A 72 -9.96 -20.32 18.96
N MET A 73 -9.44 -19.28 18.32
CA MET A 73 -10.26 -18.24 17.67
C MET A 73 -10.95 -18.77 16.42
N TYR A 74 -10.31 -19.70 15.71
CA TYR A 74 -10.79 -20.28 14.47
C TYR A 74 -11.15 -21.75 14.64
N THR A 75 -12.18 -22.17 13.90
CA THR A 75 -12.59 -23.58 13.79
C THR A 75 -11.61 -24.37 12.94
N GLU A 76 -11.65 -25.69 13.05
CA GLU A 76 -10.84 -26.59 12.20
C GLU A 76 -11.14 -26.39 10.69
N GLU A 77 -12.39 -26.03 10.34
CA GLU A 77 -12.80 -25.77 8.96
C GLU A 77 -12.15 -24.49 8.43
N GLU A 78 -12.17 -23.40 9.20
CA GLU A 78 -11.52 -22.13 8.85
C GLU A 78 -9.99 -22.30 8.75
N ILE A 79 -9.38 -23.03 9.67
CA ILE A 79 -7.94 -23.35 9.61
C ILE A 79 -7.62 -24.17 8.35
N ALA A 80 -8.47 -25.13 7.98
CA ALA A 80 -8.29 -25.91 6.76
C ALA A 80 -8.45 -25.05 5.49
N GLU A 81 -9.32 -24.02 5.50
CA GLU A 81 -9.40 -23.05 4.41
C GLU A 81 -8.14 -22.23 4.27
N TYR A 82 -7.60 -21.73 5.37
CA TYR A 82 -6.32 -21.02 5.38
C TYR A 82 -5.18 -21.88 4.84
N VAL A 83 -5.10 -23.15 5.24
CA VAL A 83 -4.09 -24.09 4.73
C VAL A 83 -4.20 -24.26 3.22
N ARG A 84 -5.42 -24.43 2.69
CA ARG A 84 -5.63 -24.51 1.23
C ARG A 84 -5.17 -23.25 0.52
N GLU A 85 -5.41 -22.07 1.11
CA GLU A 85 -4.94 -20.81 0.53
C GLU A 85 -3.41 -20.71 0.53
N ILE A 86 -2.72 -21.13 1.60
CA ILE A 86 -1.25 -21.19 1.63
C ILE A 86 -0.72 -22.15 0.57
N GLU A 87 -1.30 -23.34 0.44
CA GLU A 87 -0.91 -24.32 -0.58
C GLU A 87 -1.12 -23.74 -2.00
N ARG A 88 -2.25 -23.08 -2.25
CA ARG A 88 -2.52 -22.38 -3.52
C ARG A 88 -1.48 -21.29 -3.80
N LEU A 89 -1.11 -20.49 -2.81
CA LEU A 89 -0.09 -19.46 -2.96
C LEU A 89 1.29 -20.05 -3.28
N GLN A 90 1.63 -21.21 -2.72
CA GLN A 90 2.89 -21.89 -2.98
C GLN A 90 2.98 -22.46 -4.42
N GLU A 91 1.86 -22.83 -5.03
CA GLU A 91 1.80 -23.29 -6.42
C GLU A 91 1.96 -22.15 -7.44
N LEU A 92 1.76 -20.93 -7.03
CA LEU A 92 1.92 -19.76 -7.90
C LEU A 92 3.37 -19.57 -8.34
N LYS A 93 3.59 -19.04 -9.55
CA LYS A 93 4.91 -18.59 -10.00
C LYS A 93 5.43 -17.50 -9.07
N PHE A 94 6.75 -17.40 -8.96
CA PHE A 94 7.40 -16.40 -8.09
C PHE A 94 6.82 -14.99 -8.26
N TRP A 95 6.69 -14.50 -9.50
CA TRP A 95 6.16 -13.17 -9.74
C TRP A 95 4.69 -12.99 -9.33
N GLN A 96 3.88 -14.05 -9.42
CA GLN A 96 2.48 -14.02 -8.98
C GLN A 96 2.37 -13.86 -7.47
N ARG A 97 3.18 -14.60 -6.70
CA ARG A 97 3.24 -14.47 -5.24
C ARG A 97 3.70 -13.07 -4.84
N GLN A 98 4.76 -12.56 -5.45
CA GLN A 98 5.29 -11.23 -5.14
C GLN A 98 4.29 -10.12 -5.51
N LYS A 99 3.59 -10.27 -6.65
CA LYS A 99 2.53 -9.32 -7.00
C LYS A 99 1.38 -9.35 -5.99
N ALA A 100 0.88 -10.54 -5.63
CA ALA A 100 -0.18 -10.68 -4.62
C ALA A 100 0.22 -10.03 -3.28
N LYS A 101 1.46 -10.24 -2.85
CA LYS A 101 2.02 -9.59 -1.66
C LYS A 101 2.03 -8.07 -1.77
N ALA A 102 2.53 -7.52 -2.88
CA ALA A 102 2.57 -6.09 -3.11
C ALA A 102 1.15 -5.47 -3.18
N ASP A 103 0.20 -6.18 -3.80
CA ASP A 103 -1.20 -5.76 -3.87
C ASP A 103 -1.85 -5.69 -2.47
N VAL A 104 -1.50 -6.61 -1.56
CA VAL A 104 -1.93 -6.55 -0.15
C VAL A 104 -1.36 -5.33 0.55
N TYR A 105 -0.05 -5.04 0.40
CA TYR A 105 0.53 -3.82 0.95
C TYR A 105 -0.15 -2.55 0.42
N LEU A 106 -0.40 -2.50 -0.89
CA LEU A 106 -1.08 -1.37 -1.53
C LEU A 106 -2.50 -1.17 -0.97
N SER A 107 -3.28 -2.25 -0.83
CA SER A 107 -4.66 -2.19 -0.30
C SER A 107 -4.71 -1.67 1.14
N HIS A 108 -3.66 -1.92 1.93
CA HIS A 108 -3.50 -1.40 3.29
C HIS A 108 -2.77 -0.04 3.35
N ARG A 109 -2.58 0.63 2.19
CA ARG A 109 -1.90 1.92 2.08
C ARG A 109 -0.44 1.90 2.58
N ASN A 110 0.16 0.72 2.67
CA ASN A 110 1.59 0.58 2.96
C ASN A 110 2.40 0.77 1.68
N TYR A 111 2.38 2.01 1.18
CA TYR A 111 2.93 2.37 -0.13
C TYR A 111 4.42 2.08 -0.25
N ARG A 112 5.20 2.22 0.83
CA ARG A 112 6.65 2.00 0.79
C ARG A 112 7.02 0.55 0.57
N ASP A 113 6.37 -0.36 1.29
CA ASP A 113 6.64 -1.79 1.15
C ASP A 113 6.07 -2.33 -0.17
N ALA A 114 4.88 -1.85 -0.57
CA ALA A 114 4.32 -2.15 -1.89
C ALA A 114 5.30 -1.75 -3.01
N MET A 115 5.79 -0.51 -2.99
CA MET A 115 6.74 0.04 -3.95
C MET A 115 8.00 -0.81 -4.04
N ALA A 116 8.63 -1.16 -2.91
CA ALA A 116 9.83 -1.97 -2.87
C ALA A 116 9.64 -3.36 -3.50
N VAL A 117 8.46 -3.97 -3.38
CA VAL A 117 8.16 -5.26 -4.00
C VAL A 117 7.89 -5.10 -5.50
N TYR A 118 7.12 -4.07 -5.91
CA TYR A 118 6.87 -3.81 -7.33
C TYR A 118 8.15 -3.48 -8.10
N GLU A 119 9.04 -2.67 -7.54
CA GLU A 119 10.34 -2.35 -8.14
C GLU A 119 11.19 -3.61 -8.36
N ARG A 120 11.27 -4.49 -7.35
CA ARG A 120 11.98 -5.78 -7.48
C ARG A 120 11.40 -6.66 -8.58
N LEU A 121 10.07 -6.70 -8.71
CA LEU A 121 9.39 -7.43 -9.78
C LEU A 121 9.75 -6.88 -11.17
N LEU A 122 9.79 -5.56 -11.32
CA LEU A 122 10.10 -4.90 -12.59
C LEU A 122 11.57 -5.07 -12.98
N HIS A 123 12.50 -5.05 -12.03
CA HIS A 123 13.91 -5.33 -12.29
C HIS A 123 14.13 -6.77 -12.79
N GLY A 124 13.47 -7.75 -12.20
CA GLY A 124 13.57 -9.17 -12.59
C GLY A 124 12.62 -9.63 -13.70
N ARG A 125 11.85 -8.74 -14.32
CA ARG A 125 10.74 -9.07 -15.22
C ARG A 125 11.09 -10.02 -16.39
N LYS A 126 12.28 -9.89 -16.97
CA LYS A 126 12.72 -10.72 -18.09
C LYS A 126 12.97 -12.17 -17.68
N GLU A 127 13.48 -12.38 -16.47
CA GLU A 127 13.80 -13.68 -15.92
C GLU A 127 12.55 -14.36 -15.34
N ASN A 128 11.60 -13.57 -14.85
CA ASN A 128 10.38 -14.05 -14.19
C ASN A 128 9.28 -14.53 -15.16
N GLY A 129 9.39 -14.23 -16.46
CA GLY A 129 8.40 -14.59 -17.48
C GLY A 129 7.03 -13.94 -17.23
N MET A 130 7.01 -12.74 -16.65
CA MET A 130 5.79 -11.98 -16.39
C MET A 130 5.19 -11.44 -17.70
N PRO A 131 3.88 -11.64 -17.98
CA PRO A 131 3.23 -11.13 -19.19
C PRO A 131 3.29 -9.60 -19.27
N GLU A 132 3.35 -9.06 -20.49
CA GLU A 132 3.47 -7.62 -20.74
C GLU A 132 2.30 -6.82 -20.12
N VAL A 133 1.07 -7.32 -20.28
CA VAL A 133 -0.11 -6.70 -19.65
C VAL A 133 0.00 -6.67 -18.13
N THR A 134 0.50 -7.75 -17.52
CA THR A 134 0.72 -7.81 -16.07
C THR A 134 1.83 -6.84 -15.65
N THR A 135 2.90 -6.73 -16.47
CA THR A 135 3.95 -5.73 -16.26
C THR A 135 3.38 -4.32 -16.22
N GLY A 136 2.48 -4.00 -17.17
CA GLY A 136 1.77 -2.71 -17.16
C GLY A 136 0.94 -2.49 -15.89
N ASN A 137 0.25 -3.52 -15.41
CA ASN A 137 -0.52 -3.41 -14.16
C ASN A 137 0.39 -3.19 -12.93
N VAL A 138 1.59 -3.80 -12.93
CA VAL A 138 2.58 -3.57 -11.87
C VAL A 138 3.11 -2.14 -11.92
N TYR A 139 3.40 -1.59 -13.11
CA TYR A 139 3.76 -0.17 -13.27
C TYR A 139 2.65 0.76 -12.79
N HIS A 140 1.39 0.44 -13.09
CA HIS A 140 0.25 1.23 -12.62
C HIS A 140 0.19 1.30 -11.09
N ASN A 141 0.30 0.14 -10.42
CA ASN A 141 0.27 0.06 -8.97
C ASN A 141 1.50 0.72 -8.32
N LEU A 142 2.68 0.61 -8.95
CA LEU A 142 3.88 1.34 -8.55
C LEU A 142 3.66 2.85 -8.61
N ALA A 143 3.08 3.34 -9.72
CA ALA A 143 2.75 4.76 -9.88
C ALA A 143 1.76 5.26 -8.82
N ILE A 144 0.79 4.43 -8.41
CA ILE A 144 -0.10 4.77 -7.28
C ILE A 144 0.72 4.95 -5.99
N CYS A 145 1.68 4.06 -5.71
CA CYS A 145 2.55 4.21 -4.53
C CYS A 145 3.36 5.51 -4.59
N GLU A 146 3.97 5.81 -5.75
CA GLU A 146 4.73 7.05 -5.95
C GLU A 146 3.86 8.31 -5.82
N LEU A 147 2.62 8.27 -6.35
CA LEU A 147 1.67 9.37 -6.21
C LEU A 147 1.48 9.75 -4.74
N HIS A 148 1.36 8.75 -3.85
CA HIS A 148 1.18 8.98 -2.42
C HIS A 148 2.46 9.34 -1.67
N ILE A 149 3.63 8.91 -2.14
CA ILE A 149 4.92 9.15 -1.46
C ILE A 149 5.59 10.43 -1.95
N ALA A 150 5.62 10.63 -3.27
CA ALA A 150 6.43 11.63 -3.94
C ALA A 150 5.61 12.61 -4.80
N GLY A 151 4.33 12.34 -4.99
CA GLY A 151 3.41 13.20 -5.74
C GLY A 151 3.29 12.89 -7.23
N ALA A 152 2.37 13.58 -7.88
CA ALA A 152 1.95 13.32 -9.25
C ALA A 152 3.07 13.44 -10.29
N GLY A 153 4.01 14.36 -10.08
CA GLY A 153 5.14 14.56 -11.00
C GLY A 153 6.06 13.35 -11.12
N SER A 154 6.26 12.61 -10.02
CA SER A 154 7.04 11.39 -9.99
C SER A 154 6.27 10.22 -10.61
N ALA A 155 4.99 10.09 -10.29
CA ALA A 155 4.14 8.99 -10.73
C ALA A 155 3.84 8.98 -12.24
N ALA A 156 3.85 10.15 -12.89
CA ALA A 156 3.43 10.30 -14.29
C ALA A 156 4.16 9.35 -15.23
N GLY A 157 5.50 9.24 -15.13
CA GLY A 157 6.29 8.37 -16.00
C GLY A 157 5.92 6.89 -15.89
N HIS A 158 5.66 6.39 -14.68
CA HIS A 158 5.24 5.00 -14.49
C HIS A 158 3.79 4.74 -14.90
N PHE A 159 2.89 5.72 -14.83
CA PHE A 159 1.56 5.60 -15.43
C PHE A 159 1.63 5.55 -16.97
N GLU A 160 2.53 6.29 -17.60
CA GLU A 160 2.78 6.20 -19.03
C GLU A 160 3.31 4.81 -19.43
N GLU A 161 4.35 4.31 -18.74
CA GLU A 161 4.88 2.95 -18.92
C GLU A 161 3.79 1.88 -18.72
N ALA A 162 2.91 2.10 -17.76
CA ALA A 162 1.77 1.21 -17.53
C ALA A 162 0.87 1.14 -18.75
N TYR A 163 0.45 2.30 -19.27
CA TYR A 163 -0.42 2.36 -20.44
C TYR A 163 0.23 1.77 -21.68
N GLU A 164 1.50 2.03 -21.91
CA GLU A 164 2.20 1.48 -23.05
C GLU A 164 2.20 -0.06 -23.08
N LYS A 165 2.22 -0.69 -21.91
CA LYS A 165 2.24 -2.14 -21.75
C LYS A 165 0.88 -2.79 -21.63
N ASN A 166 -0.06 -2.21 -20.88
CA ASN A 166 -1.36 -2.81 -20.66
C ASN A 166 -2.48 -2.26 -21.54
N ARG A 167 -2.26 -1.12 -22.20
CA ARG A 167 -3.24 -0.39 -23.01
C ARG A 167 -4.57 -0.15 -22.27
N SER A 168 -4.52 -0.08 -20.96
CA SER A 168 -5.71 0.14 -20.13
C SER A 168 -6.13 1.60 -20.17
N ARG A 169 -7.43 1.86 -20.41
CA ARG A 169 -8.02 3.19 -20.32
C ARG A 169 -7.75 3.84 -18.94
N GLU A 170 -7.73 3.03 -17.89
CA GLU A 170 -7.46 3.49 -16.53
C GLU A 170 -6.03 4.01 -16.38
N SER A 171 -5.04 3.29 -16.93
CA SER A 171 -3.63 3.73 -16.91
C SER A 171 -3.44 5.03 -17.68
N LEU A 172 -4.05 5.16 -18.86
CA LEU A 172 -4.02 6.40 -19.64
C LEU A 172 -4.66 7.57 -18.87
N ARG A 173 -5.85 7.34 -18.29
CA ARG A 173 -6.52 8.35 -17.48
C ARG A 173 -5.65 8.79 -16.31
N SER A 174 -5.04 7.84 -15.60
CA SER A 174 -4.16 8.14 -14.45
C SER A 174 -2.93 8.93 -14.87
N TYR A 175 -2.34 8.61 -16.03
CA TYR A 175 -1.22 9.36 -16.61
C TYR A 175 -1.60 10.82 -16.86
N LEU A 176 -2.71 11.05 -17.58
CA LEU A 176 -3.19 12.40 -17.94
C LEU A 176 -3.55 13.22 -16.68
N ILE A 177 -4.18 12.60 -15.70
CA ILE A 177 -4.49 13.25 -14.42
C ILE A 177 -3.20 13.60 -13.67
N ALA A 178 -2.22 12.70 -13.65
CA ALA A 178 -0.94 12.96 -13.00
C ALA A 178 -0.21 14.16 -13.64
N LEU A 179 -0.23 14.28 -14.97
CA LEU A 179 0.33 15.44 -15.68
C LEU A 179 -0.37 16.73 -15.30
N ARG A 180 -1.71 16.73 -15.22
CA ARG A 180 -2.51 17.92 -14.81
C ARG A 180 -2.19 18.33 -13.37
N LEU A 181 -2.17 17.38 -12.44
CA LEU A 181 -1.84 17.63 -11.04
C LEU A 181 -0.39 18.12 -10.84
N ALA A 182 0.52 17.65 -11.68
CA ALA A 182 1.92 18.08 -11.70
C ALA A 182 2.15 19.41 -12.45
N GLN A 183 1.10 20.03 -13.01
CA GLN A 183 1.15 21.26 -13.82
C GLN A 183 2.09 21.13 -15.04
N LYS A 184 2.17 19.94 -15.63
CA LYS A 184 2.97 19.63 -16.81
C LYS A 184 2.14 19.83 -18.10
N ASP A 185 1.70 21.05 -18.35
CA ASP A 185 0.73 21.37 -19.42
C ASP A 185 1.22 20.98 -20.82
N ASN A 186 2.50 21.19 -21.13
CA ASN A 186 3.06 20.83 -22.44
C ASN A 186 3.08 19.32 -22.65
N GLU A 187 3.49 18.54 -21.63
CA GLU A 187 3.49 17.08 -21.67
C GLU A 187 2.05 16.55 -21.79
N TYR A 188 1.09 17.18 -21.08
CA TYR A 188 -0.33 16.84 -21.16
C TYR A 188 -0.89 17.03 -22.59
N LEU A 189 -0.63 18.18 -23.23
CA LEU A 189 -1.08 18.43 -24.60
C LEU A 189 -0.47 17.45 -25.58
N THR A 190 0.82 17.16 -25.45
CA THR A 190 1.52 16.16 -26.27
C THR A 190 0.90 14.77 -26.10
N ALA A 191 0.61 14.35 -24.84
CA ALA A 191 -0.02 13.07 -24.56
C ALA A 191 -1.44 12.94 -25.14
N LEU A 192 -2.23 14.02 -25.13
CA LEU A 192 -3.56 14.04 -25.76
C LEU A 192 -3.50 13.74 -27.26
N GLU A 193 -2.51 14.32 -27.96
CA GLU A 193 -2.29 14.09 -29.40
C GLU A 193 -1.71 12.71 -29.65
N GLN A 194 -0.65 12.32 -28.92
CA GLN A 194 0.07 11.04 -29.09
C GLN A 194 -0.85 9.84 -28.91
N TYR A 195 -1.74 9.89 -27.93
CA TYR A 195 -2.63 8.77 -27.58
C TYR A 195 -4.05 8.94 -28.13
N GLU A 196 -4.27 9.92 -29.02
CA GLU A 196 -5.57 10.18 -29.69
C GLU A 196 -6.73 10.23 -28.68
N VAL A 197 -6.54 10.97 -27.57
CA VAL A 197 -7.47 10.98 -26.45
C VAL A 197 -8.82 11.58 -26.86
N SER A 198 -9.89 10.79 -26.70
CA SER A 198 -11.24 11.21 -27.07
C SER A 198 -11.73 12.40 -26.22
N GLU A 199 -12.56 13.26 -26.83
CA GLU A 199 -13.20 14.40 -26.16
C GLU A 199 -14.04 13.92 -24.95
N LEU A 200 -14.68 12.76 -25.05
CA LEU A 200 -15.44 12.18 -23.96
C LEU A 200 -14.54 11.91 -22.72
N LEU A 201 -13.37 11.28 -22.91
CA LEU A 201 -12.45 11.01 -21.82
C LEU A 201 -11.92 12.30 -21.19
N ARG A 202 -11.65 13.32 -22.01
CA ARG A 202 -11.22 14.66 -21.51
C ARG A 202 -12.30 15.29 -20.65
N THR A 203 -13.53 15.31 -21.12
CA THR A 203 -14.67 15.85 -20.37
C THR A 203 -14.90 15.13 -19.05
N GLU A 204 -14.84 13.80 -19.06
CA GLU A 204 -14.96 12.98 -17.83
C GLU A 204 -13.85 13.30 -16.82
N MET A 205 -12.61 13.45 -17.27
CA MET A 205 -11.48 13.81 -16.41
C MET A 205 -11.60 15.22 -15.83
N ASP A 206 -11.99 16.21 -16.68
CA ASP A 206 -12.14 17.59 -16.24
C ASP A 206 -13.28 17.72 -15.22
N ALA A 207 -14.39 17.02 -15.42
CA ALA A 207 -15.50 16.98 -14.46
C ALA A 207 -15.05 16.36 -13.12
N MET A 208 -14.37 15.21 -13.15
CA MET A 208 -13.86 14.56 -11.96
C MET A 208 -12.85 15.43 -11.19
N LEU A 209 -11.89 16.05 -11.89
CA LEU A 209 -10.92 16.95 -11.28
C LEU A 209 -11.60 18.18 -10.67
N PHE A 210 -12.63 18.71 -11.32
CA PHE A 210 -13.41 19.82 -10.78
C PHE A 210 -14.14 19.41 -9.48
N GLU A 211 -14.81 18.28 -9.47
CA GLU A 211 -15.48 17.75 -8.26
C GLU A 211 -14.49 17.57 -7.12
N CYS A 212 -13.37 16.88 -7.36
CA CYS A 212 -12.31 16.71 -6.35
C CYS A 212 -11.75 18.05 -5.84
N MET A 213 -11.63 19.05 -6.71
CA MET A 213 -11.16 20.38 -6.32
C MET A 213 -12.19 21.11 -5.44
N VAL A 214 -13.48 20.97 -5.73
CA VAL A 214 -14.56 21.54 -4.90
C VAL A 214 -14.52 20.88 -3.51
N GLU A 215 -14.52 19.56 -3.45
CA GLU A 215 -14.44 18.81 -2.17
C GLU A 215 -13.18 19.18 -1.37
N ALA A 216 -12.02 19.27 -2.03
CA ALA A 216 -10.77 19.67 -1.38
C ALA A 216 -10.86 21.10 -0.81
N ASN A 217 -11.44 22.02 -1.56
CA ASN A 217 -11.62 23.39 -1.12
C ASN A 217 -12.58 23.53 0.06
N GLU A 218 -13.57 22.64 0.18
CA GLU A 218 -14.54 22.61 1.27
C GLU A 218 -14.03 21.86 2.50
N SER A 219 -12.91 21.14 2.38
CA SER A 219 -12.36 20.36 3.50
C SER A 219 -11.91 21.26 4.66
N PRO A 220 -12.13 20.83 5.91
CA PRO A 220 -11.72 21.60 7.10
C PRO A 220 -10.21 21.89 7.11
N GLU A 221 -9.40 20.93 6.65
CA GLU A 221 -7.95 21.05 6.56
C GLU A 221 -7.52 22.14 5.59
N TYR A 222 -8.14 22.20 4.41
CA TYR A 222 -7.85 23.23 3.43
C TYR A 222 -8.30 24.61 3.90
N GLN A 223 -9.48 24.72 4.49
CA GLN A 223 -9.99 25.98 5.06
C GLN A 223 -9.06 26.50 6.17
N GLU A 224 -8.53 25.62 7.00
CA GLU A 224 -7.52 25.99 8.00
C GLU A 224 -6.20 26.46 7.38
N LEU A 225 -5.74 25.81 6.31
CA LEU A 225 -4.57 26.28 5.55
C LEU A 225 -4.80 27.67 4.94
N VAL A 226 -5.98 27.94 4.40
CA VAL A 226 -6.36 29.27 3.87
C VAL A 226 -6.33 30.31 4.99
N ARG A 227 -6.89 29.99 6.17
CA ARG A 227 -6.87 30.84 7.35
C ARG A 227 -5.43 31.15 7.79
N ILE A 228 -4.59 30.14 7.90
CA ILE A 228 -3.16 30.29 8.27
C ILE A 228 -2.43 31.19 7.28
N LYS A 229 -2.65 30.98 5.98
CA LYS A 229 -2.05 31.81 4.93
C LYS A 229 -2.48 33.27 5.04
N LYS A 230 -3.75 33.52 5.37
CA LYS A 230 -4.28 34.87 5.62
C LYS A 230 -3.59 35.53 6.82
N LEU A 231 -3.46 34.86 7.96
CA LEU A 231 -2.74 35.37 9.14
C LEU A 231 -1.32 35.82 8.79
N PHE A 232 -0.61 35.02 7.98
CA PHE A 232 0.73 35.38 7.51
C PHE A 232 0.71 36.64 6.65
N SER A 233 -0.22 36.77 5.69
CA SER A 233 -0.33 37.93 4.79
C SER A 233 -0.71 39.21 5.52
N GLU A 234 -1.44 39.11 6.63
CA GLU A 234 -1.85 40.23 7.49
C GLU A 234 -0.79 40.61 8.54
N GLY A 235 0.35 39.90 8.58
CA GLY A 235 1.43 40.19 9.52
C GLY A 235 1.17 39.69 10.94
N GLN A 236 0.14 38.87 11.18
CA GLN A 236 -0.22 38.31 12.48
C GLN A 236 0.67 37.09 12.79
N LEU A 237 1.98 37.34 12.99
CA LEU A 237 3.00 36.28 13.05
C LEU A 237 2.88 35.36 14.26
N THR A 238 2.35 35.84 15.39
CA THR A 238 2.15 35.02 16.59
C THR A 238 1.06 33.99 16.36
N GLU A 239 -0.11 34.45 15.93
CA GLU A 239 -1.27 33.63 15.60
C GLU A 239 -0.95 32.66 14.46
N TYR A 240 -0.20 33.09 13.44
CA TYR A 240 0.30 32.22 12.36
C TYR A 240 1.13 31.05 12.91
N LYS A 241 2.08 31.32 13.80
CA LYS A 241 2.94 30.27 14.39
C LYS A 241 2.14 29.28 15.25
N GLU A 242 1.20 29.77 16.03
CA GLU A 242 0.35 28.94 16.88
C GLU A 242 -0.58 28.05 16.04
N ALA A 243 -1.26 28.62 15.06
CA ALA A 243 -2.15 27.89 14.16
C ALA A 243 -1.38 26.85 13.32
N THR A 244 -0.21 27.19 12.80
CA THR A 244 0.66 26.24 12.08
C THR A 244 1.08 25.09 12.97
N ARG A 245 1.47 25.35 14.22
CA ARG A 245 1.85 24.31 15.18
C ARG A 245 0.68 23.37 15.47
N SER A 246 -0.49 23.94 15.73
CA SER A 246 -1.71 23.17 16.02
C SER A 246 -2.08 22.24 14.86
N LEU A 247 -2.03 22.74 13.63
CA LEU A 247 -2.30 21.92 12.42
C LEU A 247 -1.30 20.77 12.27
N LEU A 248 -0.01 21.05 12.43
CA LEU A 248 1.04 20.04 12.35
C LEU A 248 0.92 18.99 13.46
N ASP A 249 0.54 19.39 14.67
CA ASP A 249 0.32 18.44 15.76
C ASP A 249 -0.96 17.60 15.54
N GLY A 250 -1.95 18.14 14.85
CA GLY A 250 -3.10 17.39 14.35
C GLY A 250 -2.68 16.29 13.39
N PHE A 251 -1.91 16.63 12.35
CA PHE A 251 -1.40 15.65 11.38
C PHE A 251 -0.51 14.59 12.02
N LYS A 252 0.37 14.96 12.94
CA LYS A 252 1.21 14.00 13.67
C LYS A 252 0.39 13.01 14.50
N ARG A 253 -0.72 13.44 15.09
CA ARG A 253 -1.63 12.55 15.83
C ARG A 253 -2.33 11.56 14.89
N GLN A 254 -2.84 12.04 13.74
CA GLN A 254 -3.46 11.18 12.72
C GLN A 254 -2.47 10.16 12.13
N TYR A 255 -1.20 10.54 11.98
CA TYR A 255 -0.16 9.65 11.45
C TYR A 255 0.28 8.56 12.45
N ARG A 256 0.05 8.77 13.74
CA ARG A 256 0.44 7.83 14.82
C ARG A 256 -0.68 6.88 15.25
N LEU A 257 -1.90 7.10 14.74
CA LEU A 257 -3.02 6.19 14.87
C LEU A 257 -3.00 5.13 13.77
#